data_718c4c4561ce0ab11f7de20c8a2b25fe
#
_entry.id   718c4c4561ce0ab11f7de20c8a2b25fe
#
_cell.length_a   1.000
_cell.length_b   1.000
_cell.length_c   1.000
_cell.angle_alpha   90.00
_cell.angle_beta   90.00
_cell.angle_gamma   90.00
#
_symmetry.space_group_name_H-M   'P 1'
#
loop_
_entity.id
_entity.type
_entity.pdbx_description
1 polymer ?
#
loop_
_entity_poly.entity_id
_entity_poly.type
_entity_poly.pdbx_seq_one_letter_code
_entity_poly.pdbx_strand_id
1 'polypeptide(L)'
;AEYVHAGKFFFRAGDWSGLLEAVRRDRGKSINGEHQEEFVKWSSECPPEKLAQDLDAILVMMRKLFSFRQIPEMLRLHGILMERLKSDRSLNEEDRNNYRGECELVMSFLKYNDISAMSELHRSACSLMNRVSRSIDPKGTWTFGSPSVAMMFHRIAGMLDHENREMHECMPYYYQIVDYHGNG
;
A
#
# COMPACT_ATOMS: atom_id res chain seq x y z
N ALA A 1 -1.84 -15.82 10.51
CA ALA A 1 -1.95 -17.21 10.01
C ALA A 1 -3.37 -17.52 9.52
N GLU A 2 -4.43 -17.13 10.23
CA GLU A 2 -5.82 -17.50 9.92
C GLU A 2 -6.28 -16.95 8.54
N TYR A 3 -6.03 -15.68 8.25
CA TYR A 3 -6.43 -15.08 6.98
C TYR A 3 -5.68 -15.65 5.76
N VAL A 4 -4.41 -16.05 5.91
CA VAL A 4 -3.67 -16.72 4.83
C VAL A 4 -4.30 -18.06 4.49
N HIS A 5 -4.65 -18.86 5.51
CA HIS A 5 -5.33 -20.14 5.30
C HIS A 5 -6.71 -19.95 4.64
N ALA A 6 -7.48 -18.96 5.11
CA ALA A 6 -8.76 -18.61 4.49
C ALA A 6 -8.57 -18.19 3.02
N GLY A 7 -7.57 -17.34 2.73
CA GLY A 7 -7.25 -16.93 1.36
C GLY A 7 -6.93 -18.12 0.46
N LYS A 8 -6.09 -19.06 0.93
CA LYS A 8 -5.79 -20.30 0.19
C LYS A 8 -7.04 -21.11 -0.13
N PHE A 9 -7.93 -21.21 0.84
CA PHE A 9 -9.18 -21.94 0.66
C PHE A 9 -10.09 -21.26 -0.35
N PHE A 10 -10.32 -19.95 -0.22
CA PHE A 10 -11.14 -19.18 -1.14
C PHE A 10 -10.58 -19.18 -2.57
N PHE A 11 -9.27 -19.03 -2.71
CA PHE A 11 -8.61 -19.10 -4.01
C PHE A 11 -8.87 -20.45 -4.71
N ARG A 12 -8.66 -21.57 -4.00
CA ARG A 12 -8.92 -22.92 -4.54
C ARG A 12 -10.38 -23.17 -4.88
N ALA A 13 -11.29 -22.54 -4.15
CA ALA A 13 -12.72 -22.64 -4.39
C ALA A 13 -13.22 -21.70 -5.50
N GLY A 14 -12.36 -20.80 -6.04
CA GLY A 14 -12.75 -19.77 -6.99
C GLY A 14 -13.64 -18.68 -6.36
N ASP A 15 -13.68 -18.61 -5.03
CA ASP A 15 -14.39 -17.56 -4.30
C ASP A 15 -13.53 -16.30 -4.17
N TRP A 16 -13.58 -15.50 -5.24
CA TRP A 16 -12.82 -14.25 -5.30
C TRP A 16 -13.27 -13.22 -4.27
N SER A 17 -14.55 -13.19 -3.94
CA SER A 17 -15.08 -12.25 -2.95
C SER A 17 -14.57 -12.56 -1.55
N GLY A 18 -14.58 -13.83 -1.15
CA GLY A 18 -14.01 -14.29 0.11
C GLY A 18 -12.50 -14.05 0.19
N LEU A 19 -11.78 -14.27 -0.93
CA LEU A 19 -10.35 -14.01 -1.02
C LEU A 19 -10.03 -12.53 -0.78
N LEU A 20 -10.71 -11.61 -1.49
CA LEU A 20 -10.48 -10.18 -1.37
C LEU A 20 -10.83 -9.67 0.03
N GLU A 21 -11.93 -10.17 0.61
CA GLU A 21 -12.29 -9.86 1.99
C GLU A 21 -11.21 -10.32 2.99
N ALA A 22 -10.66 -11.51 2.81
CA ALA A 22 -9.59 -12.02 3.67
C ALA A 22 -8.33 -11.13 3.56
N VAL A 23 -7.93 -10.74 2.36
CA VAL A 23 -6.79 -9.83 2.12
C VAL A 23 -7.04 -8.46 2.77
N ARG A 24 -8.22 -7.88 2.58
CA ARG A 24 -8.60 -6.59 3.15
C ARG A 24 -8.58 -6.61 4.69
N ARG A 25 -9.14 -7.64 5.30
CA ARG A 25 -9.16 -7.79 6.78
C ARG A 25 -7.78 -8.01 7.37
N ASP A 26 -6.94 -8.81 6.71
CA ASP A 26 -5.56 -9.06 7.13
C ASP A 26 -4.67 -7.82 7.02
N ARG A 27 -5.00 -6.89 6.14
CA ARG A 27 -4.15 -5.75 5.78
C ARG A 27 -2.72 -6.17 5.42
N GLY A 28 -2.53 -7.39 4.93
CA GLY A 28 -1.23 -7.95 4.56
C GLY A 28 -0.31 -8.31 5.75
N LYS A 29 -0.81 -8.32 6.99
CA LYS A 29 -0.01 -8.63 8.20
C LYS A 29 0.54 -10.05 8.22
N SER A 30 -0.31 -11.03 7.90
CA SER A 30 0.04 -12.45 7.96
C SER A 30 0.77 -12.92 6.69
N ILE A 31 0.80 -12.11 5.64
CA ILE A 31 1.40 -12.43 4.36
C ILE A 31 2.88 -12.04 4.39
N ASN A 32 3.77 -13.02 4.42
CA ASN A 32 5.23 -12.84 4.45
C ASN A 32 5.88 -13.45 3.19
N GLY A 33 7.22 -13.51 3.16
CA GLY A 33 7.97 -14.03 2.01
C GLY A 33 7.64 -15.47 1.62
N GLU A 34 7.24 -16.32 2.58
CA GLU A 34 6.85 -17.72 2.31
C GLU A 34 5.55 -17.82 1.51
N HIS A 35 4.73 -16.75 1.53
CA HIS A 35 3.45 -16.69 0.84
C HIS A 35 3.52 -15.93 -0.49
N GLN A 36 4.71 -15.44 -0.87
CA GLN A 36 4.88 -14.53 -2.00
C GLN A 36 4.34 -15.10 -3.31
N GLU A 37 4.75 -16.31 -3.69
CA GLU A 37 4.34 -16.91 -4.96
C GLU A 37 2.83 -17.10 -5.04
N GLU A 38 2.23 -17.55 -3.95
CA GLU A 38 0.80 -17.76 -3.87
C GLU A 38 0.04 -16.43 -3.90
N PHE A 39 0.53 -15.43 -3.19
CA PHE A 39 -0.08 -14.10 -3.19
C PHE A 39 -0.04 -13.43 -4.58
N VAL A 40 1.07 -13.60 -5.31
CA VAL A 40 1.17 -13.14 -6.71
C VAL A 40 0.14 -13.84 -7.59
N LYS A 41 -0.08 -15.15 -7.40
CA LYS A 41 -1.16 -15.87 -8.11
C LYS A 41 -2.54 -15.33 -7.77
N TRP A 42 -2.82 -15.04 -6.50
CA TRP A 42 -4.09 -14.45 -6.09
C TRP A 42 -4.39 -13.14 -6.80
N SER A 43 -3.37 -12.27 -6.94
CA SER A 43 -3.56 -11.02 -7.67
C SER A 43 -3.68 -11.21 -9.17
N SER A 44 -2.81 -12.02 -9.79
CA SER A 44 -2.75 -12.16 -11.25
C SER A 44 -3.89 -12.97 -11.85
N GLU A 45 -4.42 -13.97 -11.12
CA GLU A 45 -5.50 -14.84 -11.58
C GLU A 45 -6.89 -14.29 -11.21
N CYS A 46 -6.99 -13.37 -10.23
CA CYS A 46 -8.25 -12.76 -9.90
C CYS A 46 -8.75 -11.89 -11.06
N PRO A 47 -9.99 -12.13 -11.54
CA PRO A 47 -10.55 -11.37 -12.65
C PRO A 47 -10.59 -9.85 -12.34
N PRO A 48 -10.25 -8.97 -13.31
CA PRO A 48 -10.21 -7.52 -13.09
C PRO A 48 -11.55 -6.95 -12.59
N GLU A 49 -12.66 -7.48 -13.04
CA GLU A 49 -14.00 -7.09 -12.62
C GLU A 49 -14.30 -7.47 -11.16
N LYS A 50 -13.66 -8.51 -10.63
CA LYS A 50 -13.74 -8.90 -9.22
C LYS A 50 -12.85 -8.02 -8.36
N LEU A 51 -11.61 -7.80 -8.79
CA LEU A 51 -10.70 -6.85 -8.14
C LEU A 51 -11.35 -5.47 -8.00
N ALA A 52 -11.95 -4.95 -9.07
CA ALA A 52 -12.61 -3.65 -9.09
C ALA A 52 -13.80 -3.51 -8.12
N GLN A 53 -14.27 -4.61 -7.52
CA GLN A 53 -15.34 -4.59 -6.52
C GLN A 53 -14.84 -4.28 -5.09
N ASP A 54 -13.54 -4.47 -4.81
CA ASP A 54 -12.95 -4.20 -3.48
C ASP A 54 -11.66 -3.37 -3.62
N LEU A 55 -11.81 -2.04 -3.65
CA LEU A 55 -10.69 -1.11 -3.80
C LEU A 55 -9.73 -1.13 -2.60
N ASP A 56 -10.24 -1.40 -1.40
CA ASP A 56 -9.40 -1.55 -0.20
C ASP A 56 -8.49 -2.78 -0.35
N ALA A 57 -9.01 -3.90 -0.87
CA ALA A 57 -8.19 -5.08 -1.14
C ALA A 57 -7.12 -4.82 -2.19
N ILE A 58 -7.44 -4.09 -3.28
CA ILE A 58 -6.45 -3.70 -4.30
C ILE A 58 -5.30 -2.91 -3.65
N LEU A 59 -5.59 -1.92 -2.81
CA LEU A 59 -4.57 -1.11 -2.15
C LEU A 59 -3.67 -1.94 -1.24
N VAL A 60 -4.25 -2.86 -0.47
CA VAL A 60 -3.47 -3.82 0.34
C VAL A 60 -2.59 -4.69 -0.54
N MET A 61 -3.14 -5.22 -1.65
CA MET A 61 -2.39 -6.04 -2.61
C MET A 61 -1.24 -5.25 -3.24
N MET A 62 -1.47 -4.02 -3.71
CA MET A 62 -0.44 -3.16 -4.30
C MET A 62 0.71 -2.94 -3.33
N ARG A 63 0.41 -2.59 -2.07
CA ARG A 63 1.44 -2.39 -1.04
C ARG A 63 2.24 -3.66 -0.79
N LYS A 64 1.59 -4.81 -0.76
CA LYS A 64 2.25 -6.10 -0.51
C LYS A 64 3.09 -6.54 -1.70
N LEU A 65 2.60 -6.35 -2.91
CA LEU A 65 3.35 -6.62 -4.15
C LEU A 65 4.60 -5.74 -4.23
N PHE A 66 4.51 -4.48 -3.80
CA PHE A 66 5.69 -3.63 -3.65
C PHE A 66 6.74 -4.28 -2.72
N SER A 67 6.33 -4.73 -1.52
CA SER A 67 7.25 -5.38 -0.58
C SER A 67 7.88 -6.67 -1.14
N PHE A 68 7.22 -7.34 -2.06
CA PHE A 68 7.71 -8.50 -2.79
C PHE A 68 8.45 -8.15 -4.10
N ARG A 69 8.68 -6.87 -4.37
CA ARG A 69 9.33 -6.37 -5.60
C ARG A 69 8.60 -6.76 -6.90
N GLN A 70 7.31 -7.04 -6.81
CA GLN A 70 6.44 -7.39 -7.94
C GLN A 70 5.82 -6.13 -8.56
N ILE A 71 6.69 -5.22 -9.00
CA ILE A 71 6.29 -3.89 -9.48
C ILE A 71 5.37 -3.95 -10.70
N PRO A 72 5.61 -4.80 -11.74
CA PRO A 72 4.70 -4.88 -12.88
C PRO A 72 3.27 -5.24 -12.47
N GLU A 73 3.11 -6.18 -11.56
CA GLU A 73 1.79 -6.60 -11.07
C GLU A 73 1.14 -5.51 -10.21
N MET A 74 1.92 -4.83 -9.36
CA MET A 74 1.44 -3.66 -8.61
C MET A 74 0.89 -2.58 -9.56
N LEU A 75 1.60 -2.28 -10.65
CA LEU A 75 1.17 -1.28 -11.65
C LEU A 75 -0.08 -1.73 -12.42
N ARG A 76 -0.22 -3.03 -12.67
CA ARG A 76 -1.46 -3.58 -13.25
C ARG A 76 -2.66 -3.32 -12.34
N LEU A 77 -2.53 -3.60 -11.03
CA LEU A 77 -3.59 -3.33 -10.05
C LEU A 77 -3.89 -1.83 -9.93
N HIS A 78 -2.85 -0.99 -9.96
CA HIS A 78 -3.01 0.46 -10.02
C HIS A 78 -3.89 0.89 -11.20
N GLY A 79 -3.64 0.33 -12.39
CA GLY A 79 -4.46 0.59 -13.58
C GLY A 79 -5.94 0.24 -13.38
N ILE A 80 -6.23 -0.93 -12.78
CA ILE A 80 -7.60 -1.37 -12.48
C ILE A 80 -8.28 -0.40 -11.50
N LEU A 81 -7.57 -0.01 -10.43
CA LEU A 81 -8.08 0.94 -9.44
C LEU A 81 -8.40 2.29 -10.08
N MET A 82 -7.48 2.85 -10.86
CA MET A 82 -7.66 4.16 -11.49
C MET A 82 -8.81 4.16 -12.50
N GLU A 83 -8.97 3.07 -13.27
CA GLU A 83 -10.08 2.94 -14.21
C GLU A 83 -11.43 2.86 -13.46
N ARG A 84 -11.48 2.11 -12.36
CA ARG A 84 -12.67 2.04 -11.52
C ARG A 84 -13.02 3.41 -10.94
N LEU A 85 -12.04 4.15 -10.41
CA LEU A 85 -12.27 5.49 -9.87
C LEU A 85 -12.77 6.49 -10.92
N LYS A 86 -12.40 6.30 -12.20
CA LYS A 86 -12.86 7.11 -13.31
C LYS A 86 -14.30 6.78 -13.73
N SER A 87 -14.60 5.48 -13.86
CA SER A 87 -15.83 4.99 -14.47
C SER A 87 -16.99 4.88 -13.50
N ASP A 88 -16.73 4.67 -12.21
CA ASP A 88 -17.76 4.45 -11.20
C ASP A 88 -18.47 5.75 -10.80
N ARG A 89 -19.70 5.90 -11.29
CA ARG A 89 -20.56 7.03 -10.94
C ARG A 89 -21.26 6.89 -9.59
N SER A 90 -21.21 5.71 -8.97
CA SER A 90 -21.81 5.48 -7.65
C SER A 90 -20.93 5.97 -6.50
N LEU A 91 -19.62 6.12 -6.73
CA LEU A 91 -18.69 6.71 -5.74
C LEU A 91 -18.95 8.21 -5.65
N ASN A 92 -19.24 8.70 -4.45
CA ASN A 92 -19.25 10.12 -4.18
C ASN A 92 -17.84 10.73 -4.30
N GLU A 93 -17.75 12.04 -4.34
CA GLU A 93 -16.47 12.73 -4.54
C GLU A 93 -15.51 12.52 -3.35
N GLU A 94 -16.04 12.48 -2.14
CA GLU A 94 -15.27 12.25 -0.91
C GLU A 94 -14.60 10.88 -0.92
N ASP A 95 -15.35 9.81 -1.20
CA ASP A 95 -14.78 8.46 -1.30
C ASP A 95 -13.76 8.35 -2.43
N ARG A 96 -14.06 8.97 -3.57
CA ARG A 96 -13.15 9.02 -4.72
C ARG A 96 -11.82 9.70 -4.36
N ASN A 97 -11.87 10.81 -3.63
CA ASN A 97 -10.68 11.53 -3.19
C ASN A 97 -9.91 10.73 -2.15
N ASN A 98 -10.59 10.09 -1.21
CA ASN A 98 -9.95 9.20 -0.25
C ASN A 98 -9.20 8.04 -0.93
N TYR A 99 -9.80 7.38 -1.92
CA TYR A 99 -9.12 6.29 -2.65
C TYR A 99 -7.96 6.80 -3.52
N ARG A 100 -8.09 7.98 -4.13
CA ARG A 100 -6.97 8.62 -4.84
C ARG A 100 -5.81 8.91 -3.90
N GLY A 101 -6.08 9.50 -2.76
CA GLY A 101 -5.06 9.79 -1.76
C GLY A 101 -4.38 8.53 -1.22
N GLU A 102 -5.13 7.47 -0.93
CA GLU A 102 -4.54 6.19 -0.55
C GLU A 102 -3.71 5.56 -1.68
N CYS A 103 -4.14 5.72 -2.92
CA CYS A 103 -3.37 5.28 -4.07
C CYS A 103 -2.02 6.04 -4.15
N GLU A 104 -2.02 7.36 -3.99
CA GLU A 104 -0.78 8.15 -3.96
C GLU A 104 0.13 7.74 -2.80
N LEU A 105 -0.44 7.50 -1.62
CA LEU A 105 0.30 6.96 -0.47
C LEU A 105 1.00 5.65 -0.81
N VAL A 106 0.32 4.69 -1.44
CA VAL A 106 0.92 3.41 -1.82
C VAL A 106 1.94 3.57 -2.94
N MET A 107 1.67 4.44 -3.92
CA MET A 107 2.60 4.73 -5.02
C MET A 107 3.85 5.48 -4.56
N SER A 108 3.78 6.22 -3.44
CA SER A 108 4.94 6.90 -2.87
C SER A 108 6.08 5.93 -2.52
N PHE A 109 5.75 4.69 -2.18
CA PHE A 109 6.75 3.67 -1.86
C PHE A 109 7.70 3.35 -3.03
N LEU A 110 7.31 3.62 -4.27
CA LEU A 110 8.21 3.50 -5.42
C LEU A 110 9.34 4.54 -5.40
N LYS A 111 9.21 5.57 -4.57
CA LYS A 111 10.20 6.64 -4.36
C LYS A 111 11.00 6.48 -3.06
N TYR A 112 11.09 5.28 -2.51
CA TYR A 112 11.64 5.02 -1.17
C TYR A 112 13.09 5.51 -0.96
N ASN A 113 13.86 5.76 -2.02
CA ASN A 113 15.22 6.33 -1.96
C ASN A 113 15.25 7.86 -2.06
N ASP A 114 14.10 8.52 -2.17
CA ASP A 114 13.96 9.95 -2.35
C ASP A 114 12.80 10.44 -1.47
N ILE A 115 13.17 10.88 -0.26
CA ILE A 115 12.18 11.29 0.75
C ILE A 115 11.38 12.51 0.27
N SER A 116 12.03 13.45 -0.39
CA SER A 116 11.36 14.64 -0.94
C SER A 116 10.31 14.25 -1.98
N ALA A 117 10.65 13.35 -2.91
CA ALA A 117 9.70 12.86 -3.90
C ALA A 117 8.57 12.02 -3.28
N MET A 118 8.86 11.22 -2.21
CA MET A 118 7.82 10.55 -1.43
C MET A 118 6.89 11.57 -0.78
N SER A 119 7.46 12.63 -0.20
CA SER A 119 6.71 13.65 0.52
C SER A 119 5.74 14.43 -0.39
N GLU A 120 6.08 14.66 -1.64
CA GLU A 120 5.15 15.27 -2.60
C GLU A 120 3.86 14.47 -2.71
N LEU A 121 3.97 13.14 -2.82
CA LEU A 121 2.81 12.25 -2.87
C LEU A 121 2.07 12.19 -1.51
N HIS A 122 2.79 12.26 -0.39
CA HIS A 122 2.15 12.31 0.92
C HIS A 122 1.38 13.62 1.14
N ARG A 123 1.91 14.77 0.68
CA ARG A 123 1.20 16.06 0.73
C ARG A 123 -0.06 16.04 -0.12
N SER A 124 0.04 15.48 -1.33
CA SER A 124 -1.12 15.30 -2.20
C SER A 124 -2.16 14.38 -1.55
N ALA A 125 -1.73 13.24 -1.00
CA ALA A 125 -2.60 12.34 -0.25
C ALA A 125 -3.30 13.06 0.93
N CYS A 126 -2.56 13.85 1.72
CA CYS A 126 -3.14 14.66 2.81
C CYS A 126 -4.20 15.65 2.32
N SER A 127 -4.04 16.23 1.13
CA SER A 127 -5.01 17.16 0.57
C SER A 127 -6.29 16.48 0.06
N LEU A 128 -6.22 15.21 -0.26
CA LEU A 128 -7.31 14.41 -0.81
C LEU A 128 -8.07 13.63 0.27
N MET A 129 -7.35 13.14 1.29
CA MET A 129 -7.91 12.25 2.30
C MET A 129 -8.48 13.03 3.48
N ASN A 130 -9.67 12.69 3.90
CA ASN A 130 -10.28 13.16 5.16
C ASN A 130 -10.32 12.07 6.24
N ARG A 131 -9.69 10.93 5.98
CA ARG A 131 -9.56 9.79 6.89
C ARG A 131 -8.16 9.18 6.82
N VAL A 132 -7.79 8.44 7.84
CA VAL A 132 -6.55 7.65 7.82
C VAL A 132 -6.64 6.48 6.83
N SER A 133 -5.48 6.02 6.38
CA SER A 133 -5.36 4.88 5.48
C SER A 133 -6.02 3.62 6.05
N ARG A 134 -6.71 2.89 5.19
CA ARG A 134 -7.26 1.57 5.48
C ARG A 134 -6.31 0.44 5.06
N SER A 135 -5.42 0.72 4.13
CA SER A 135 -4.46 -0.27 3.61
C SER A 135 -3.24 -0.44 4.51
N ILE A 136 -2.91 0.54 5.35
CA ILE A 136 -1.81 0.48 6.29
C ILE A 136 -2.35 0.28 7.71
N ASP A 137 -1.80 -0.71 8.44
CA ASP A 137 -2.09 -0.86 9.85
C ASP A 137 -1.12 0.00 10.66
N PRO A 138 -1.62 0.96 11.49
CA PRO A 138 -0.77 1.81 12.32
C PRO A 138 0.18 1.03 13.25
N LYS A 139 -0.24 -0.16 13.67
CA LYS A 139 0.54 -1.06 14.54
C LYS A 139 1.38 -2.07 13.75
N GLY A 140 1.36 -2.00 12.44
CA GLY A 140 2.10 -2.89 11.56
C GLY A 140 3.59 -2.56 11.52
N THR A 141 4.38 -3.49 11.01
CA THR A 141 5.78 -3.25 10.70
C THR A 141 5.92 -2.36 9.47
N TRP A 142 7.06 -1.65 9.37
CA TRP A 142 7.41 -0.90 8.17
C TRP A 142 7.27 -1.76 6.91
N THR A 143 6.74 -1.16 5.85
CA THR A 143 6.53 -1.82 4.57
C THR A 143 7.85 -2.32 3.94
N PHE A 144 8.95 -1.61 4.18
CA PHE A 144 10.25 -1.90 3.58
C PHE A 144 11.08 -2.91 4.38
N GLY A 145 10.67 -3.25 5.58
CA GLY A 145 11.49 -4.04 6.49
C GLY A 145 12.74 -3.26 6.95
N SER A 146 13.77 -3.99 7.34
CA SER A 146 15.09 -3.45 7.73
C SER A 146 16.04 -3.43 6.52
N PRO A 147 16.99 -2.51 6.42
CA PRO A 147 17.30 -1.40 7.33
C PRO A 147 16.42 -0.17 7.08
N SER A 148 16.40 0.76 8.04
CA SER A 148 15.73 2.04 7.87
C SER A 148 16.38 2.86 6.74
N VAL A 149 15.64 3.83 6.17
CA VAL A 149 16.18 4.73 5.14
C VAL A 149 17.47 5.42 5.59
N ALA A 150 17.55 5.86 6.84
CA ALA A 150 18.74 6.46 7.42
C ALA A 150 20.00 5.57 7.31
N MET A 151 19.85 4.24 7.41
CA MET A 151 20.97 3.33 7.27
C MET A 151 21.51 3.20 5.85
N MET A 152 20.74 3.56 4.83
CA MET A 152 21.20 3.53 3.44
C MET A 152 22.19 4.65 3.13
N PHE A 153 22.10 5.77 3.84
CA PHE A 153 22.93 6.97 3.60
C PHE A 153 24.11 7.14 4.55
N HIS A 154 24.25 6.32 5.60
CA HIS A 154 25.29 6.45 6.61
C HIS A 154 26.73 6.33 6.06
N ARG A 155 26.91 5.80 4.85
CA ARG A 155 28.22 5.62 4.20
C ARG A 155 28.76 6.86 3.50
N ILE A 156 27.93 7.89 3.35
CA ILE A 156 28.30 9.12 2.65
C ILE A 156 28.34 10.25 3.67
N ALA A 157 29.52 10.87 3.84
CA ALA A 157 29.71 11.93 4.82
C ALA A 157 28.72 13.10 4.57
N GLY A 158 28.04 13.53 5.62
CA GLY A 158 27.04 14.61 5.58
C GLY A 158 25.64 14.21 5.09
N MET A 159 25.48 13.06 4.46
CA MET A 159 24.15 12.63 3.95
C MET A 159 23.19 12.24 5.06
N LEU A 160 23.68 11.70 6.16
CA LEU A 160 22.83 11.35 7.30
C LEU A 160 22.17 12.59 7.93
N ASP A 161 22.89 13.70 8.04
CA ASP A 161 22.34 14.96 8.56
C ASP A 161 21.32 15.57 7.59
N HIS A 162 21.58 15.46 6.29
CA HIS A 162 20.67 15.88 5.25
C HIS A 162 19.37 15.08 5.31
N GLU A 163 19.48 13.76 5.32
CA GLU A 163 18.36 12.83 5.41
C GLU A 163 17.52 13.05 6.67
N ASN A 164 18.18 13.25 7.80
CA ASN A 164 17.48 13.52 9.06
C ASN A 164 16.66 14.82 8.99
N ARG A 165 17.18 15.87 8.34
CA ARG A 165 16.40 17.11 8.13
C ARG A 165 15.21 16.86 7.20
N GLU A 166 15.41 16.17 6.07
CA GLU A 166 14.33 15.82 5.14
C GLU A 166 13.24 15.00 5.84
N MET A 167 13.63 14.02 6.66
CA MET A 167 12.67 13.23 7.42
C MET A 167 11.84 14.11 8.38
N HIS A 168 12.48 15.04 9.10
CA HIS A 168 11.75 15.97 9.99
C HIS A 168 10.74 16.83 9.24
N GLU A 169 11.07 17.28 8.03
CA GLU A 169 10.21 18.12 7.21
C GLU A 169 9.08 17.32 6.53
N CYS A 170 9.34 16.08 6.14
CA CYS A 170 8.47 15.30 5.27
C CYS A 170 7.57 14.31 6.02
N MET A 171 8.08 13.66 7.08
CA MET A 171 7.33 12.63 7.80
C MET A 171 6.01 13.08 8.43
N PRO A 172 5.81 14.34 8.86
CA PRO A 172 4.51 14.78 9.38
C PRO A 172 3.34 14.53 8.44
N TYR A 173 3.53 14.66 7.14
CA TYR A 173 2.49 14.37 6.14
C TYR A 173 2.15 12.88 6.07
N TYR A 174 3.17 12.02 6.14
CA TYR A 174 2.95 10.57 6.21
C TYR A 174 2.20 10.20 7.50
N TYR A 175 2.66 10.66 8.67
CA TYR A 175 2.05 10.34 9.96
C TYR A 175 0.57 10.73 10.03
N GLN A 176 0.22 11.87 9.45
CA GLN A 176 -1.16 12.35 9.43
C GLN A 176 -2.12 11.39 8.73
N ILE A 177 -1.68 10.74 7.64
CA ILE A 177 -2.54 9.86 6.83
C ILE A 177 -2.46 8.39 7.24
N VAL A 178 -1.54 8.01 8.13
CA VAL A 178 -1.34 6.62 8.59
C VAL A 178 -1.43 6.44 10.10
N ASP A 179 -1.99 7.39 10.82
CA ASP A 179 -2.14 7.33 12.27
C ASP A 179 -0.83 7.00 13.00
N TYR A 180 0.22 7.76 12.69
CA TYR A 180 1.56 7.62 13.26
C TYR A 180 2.25 6.26 13.06
N HIS A 181 1.87 5.51 12.03
CA HIS A 181 2.58 4.28 11.66
C HIS A 181 4.10 4.51 11.54
N GLY A 182 4.88 3.66 12.22
CA GLY A 182 6.35 3.74 12.20
C GLY A 182 6.96 4.84 13.08
N ASN A 183 6.16 5.53 13.88
CA ASN A 183 6.63 6.46 14.90
C ASN A 183 6.88 5.68 16.21
N GLY A 184 8.04 5.07 16.29
CA GLY A 184 8.45 4.26 17.44
C GLY A 184 9.82 4.67 17.96
#